data_187927ee1948e9537f0c54bf0cf949ee
#
_entry.id   187927ee1948e9537f0c54bf0cf949ee
#
_cell.length_a   1.000
_cell.length_b   1.000
_cell.length_c   1.000
_cell.angle_alpha   90.00
_cell.angle_beta   90.00
_cell.angle_gamma   90.00
#
_symmetry.space_group_name_H-M   'P 1'
#
loop_
_entity.id
_entity.type
_entity.pdbx_description
1 polymer ?
#
loop_
_entity_poly.entity_id
_entity_poly.type
_entity_poly.pdbx_seq_one_letter_code
_entity_poly.pdbx_strand_id
1 'polypeptide(L)'
;MDNKHKSVWADSVKMPEFRKLQGDCKTDVLIIGGGIAGILTAYFLQQHNIDYILVEKGKICDATTQNTTAKITLSHGLIYSKILKSSGVEVAQGYYNVNKKAIEQYFSLCEDIDCDFSGKIILFIRLTVGTN
;
A
#
# COMPACT_ATOMS: atom_id res chain seq x y z
N MET A 1 -2.70 9.87 -32.35
CA MET A 1 -3.64 9.88 -31.19
C MET A 1 -3.08 8.94 -30.14
N ASP A 2 -2.40 9.50 -29.14
CA ASP A 2 -1.74 8.72 -28.08
C ASP A 2 -2.83 8.25 -27.10
N ASN A 3 -3.35 7.06 -27.33
CA ASN A 3 -4.34 6.43 -26.48
C ASN A 3 -3.61 5.79 -25.29
N LYS A 4 -2.98 6.61 -24.45
CA LYS A 4 -2.43 6.16 -23.17
C LYS A 4 -3.61 5.79 -22.28
N HIS A 5 -3.81 4.50 -22.06
CA HIS A 5 -4.73 4.01 -21.06
C HIS A 5 -4.34 4.62 -19.71
N LYS A 6 -5.09 5.58 -19.25
CA LYS A 6 -4.92 6.16 -17.92
C LYS A 6 -5.58 5.25 -16.89
N SER A 7 -4.94 5.11 -15.75
CA SER A 7 -5.54 4.44 -14.61
C SER A 7 -6.77 5.22 -14.13
N VAL A 8 -7.82 4.53 -13.73
CA VAL A 8 -9.03 5.14 -13.12
C VAL A 8 -8.65 6.04 -11.93
N TRP A 9 -7.66 5.63 -11.16
CA TRP A 9 -7.18 6.41 -10.00
C TRP A 9 -6.52 7.72 -10.37
N ALA A 10 -5.89 7.79 -11.56
CA ALA A 10 -5.26 9.01 -12.05
C ALA A 10 -6.27 10.07 -12.51
N ASP A 11 -7.46 9.64 -12.93
CA ASP A 11 -8.52 10.54 -13.41
C ASP A 11 -9.53 10.92 -12.29
N SER A 12 -9.63 10.12 -11.22
CA SER A 12 -10.60 10.34 -10.14
C SER A 12 -10.17 11.38 -9.10
N VAL A 13 -8.86 11.59 -8.91
CA VAL A 13 -8.34 12.46 -7.87
C VAL A 13 -7.29 13.42 -8.41
N LYS A 14 -7.44 14.70 -8.12
CA LYS A 14 -6.41 15.71 -8.40
C LYS A 14 -5.39 15.70 -7.27
N MET A 15 -4.19 15.17 -7.57
CA MET A 15 -3.09 15.17 -6.61
C MET A 15 -2.58 16.57 -6.32
N PRO A 16 -2.23 16.89 -5.05
CA PRO A 16 -1.62 18.17 -4.70
C PRO A 16 -0.22 18.29 -5.30
N GLU A 17 0.14 19.53 -5.63
CA GLU A 17 1.50 19.86 -6.07
C GLU A 17 2.31 20.36 -4.89
N PHE A 18 3.55 19.92 -4.79
CA PHE A 18 4.49 20.31 -3.74
C PHE A 18 5.63 21.13 -4.31
N ARG A 19 6.19 22.00 -3.49
CA ARG A 19 7.35 22.81 -3.86
C ARG A 19 8.57 21.92 -4.01
N LYS A 20 9.45 22.30 -4.94
CA LYS A 20 10.78 21.68 -5.04
C LYS A 20 11.59 21.99 -3.78
N LEU A 21 12.33 21.00 -3.30
CA LEU A 21 13.29 21.19 -2.23
C LEU A 21 14.32 22.24 -2.66
N GLN A 22 14.58 23.24 -1.81
CA GLN A 22 15.55 24.29 -2.06
C GLN A 22 16.61 24.29 -0.95
N GLY A 23 17.86 24.18 -1.38
CA GLY A 23 19.00 24.20 -0.45
C GLY A 23 19.10 22.97 0.45
N ASP A 24 19.94 23.08 1.47
CA ASP A 24 20.16 22.04 2.46
C ASP A 24 19.09 22.10 3.54
N CYS A 25 18.50 20.97 3.86
CA CYS A 25 17.51 20.82 4.91
C CYS A 25 18.00 19.79 5.94
N LYS A 26 17.60 19.98 7.19
CA LYS A 26 17.88 19.03 8.26
C LYS A 26 16.56 18.50 8.78
N THR A 27 16.49 17.20 9.02
CA THR A 27 15.30 16.51 9.53
C THR A 27 15.73 15.26 10.30
N ASP A 28 14.87 14.72 11.15
CA ASP A 28 15.13 13.47 11.86
C ASP A 28 14.97 12.26 10.92
N VAL A 29 13.99 12.29 10.01
CA VAL A 29 13.72 11.19 9.08
C VAL A 29 13.59 11.72 7.66
N LEU A 30 14.34 11.16 6.72
CA LEU A 30 14.19 11.39 5.30
C LEU A 30 13.46 10.20 4.65
N ILE A 31 12.31 10.48 4.04
CA ILE A 31 11.54 9.51 3.24
C ILE A 31 11.81 9.77 1.77
N ILE A 32 12.32 8.78 1.05
CA ILE A 32 12.61 8.86 -0.37
C ILE A 32 11.56 8.07 -1.15
N GLY A 33 10.70 8.78 -1.88
CA GLY A 33 9.61 8.22 -2.68
C GLY A 33 8.23 8.52 -2.12
N GLY A 34 7.40 9.17 -2.93
CA GLY A 34 6.03 9.58 -2.62
C GLY A 34 4.97 8.56 -3.08
N GLY A 35 5.27 7.28 -3.11
CA GLY A 35 4.28 6.21 -3.29
C GLY A 35 3.53 5.88 -2.01
N ILE A 36 2.62 4.89 -2.05
CA ILE A 36 1.78 4.52 -0.91
C ILE A 36 2.58 4.22 0.36
N ALA A 37 3.72 3.54 0.26
CA ALA A 37 4.57 3.23 1.41
C ALA A 37 5.16 4.50 2.04
N GLY A 38 5.68 5.42 1.22
CA GLY A 38 6.25 6.69 1.73
C GLY A 38 5.20 7.58 2.37
N ILE A 39 4.01 7.67 1.77
CA ILE A 39 2.90 8.46 2.32
C ILE A 39 2.40 7.89 3.64
N LEU A 40 2.22 6.58 3.75
CA LEU A 40 1.82 5.95 5.01
C LEU A 40 2.90 6.10 6.08
N THR A 41 4.18 6.00 5.71
CA THR A 41 5.29 6.27 6.64
C THR A 41 5.23 7.71 7.16
N ALA A 42 5.07 8.68 6.26
CA ALA A 42 4.92 10.09 6.62
C ALA A 42 3.72 10.32 7.56
N TYR A 43 2.58 9.70 7.24
CA TYR A 43 1.38 9.77 8.08
C TYR A 43 1.65 9.28 9.51
N PHE A 44 2.28 8.11 9.68
CA PHE A 44 2.57 7.58 11.01
C PHE A 44 3.62 8.39 11.76
N LEU A 45 4.64 8.92 11.08
CA LEU A 45 5.61 9.84 11.71
C LEU A 45 4.92 11.11 12.20
N GLN A 46 4.01 11.68 11.42
CA GLN A 46 3.19 12.82 11.80
C GLN A 46 2.34 12.54 13.04
N GLN A 47 1.71 11.38 13.12
CA GLN A 47 0.91 10.97 14.29
C GLN A 47 1.76 10.86 15.57
N HIS A 48 3.05 10.59 15.43
CA HIS A 48 3.98 10.46 16.57
C HIS A 48 4.81 11.73 16.80
N ASN A 49 4.49 12.84 16.11
CA ASN A 49 5.22 14.11 16.18
C ASN A 49 6.74 13.96 15.90
N ILE A 50 7.11 13.07 15.00
CA ILE A 50 8.48 12.89 14.52
C ILE A 50 8.69 13.77 13.31
N ASP A 51 9.75 14.58 13.30
CA ASP A 51 10.09 15.46 12.19
C ASP A 51 10.56 14.65 10.98
N TYR A 52 10.00 14.94 9.80
CA TYR A 52 10.36 14.24 8.57
C TYR A 52 10.30 15.14 7.35
N ILE A 53 11.07 14.77 6.33
CA ILE A 53 10.95 15.30 4.98
C ILE A 53 10.68 14.13 4.03
N LEU A 54 9.60 14.23 3.23
CA LEU A 54 9.34 13.30 2.14
C LEU A 54 9.74 13.97 0.82
N VAL A 55 10.59 13.29 0.05
CA VAL A 55 11.00 13.74 -1.28
C VAL A 55 10.55 12.75 -2.35
N GLU A 56 10.07 13.29 -3.47
CA GLU A 56 9.65 12.53 -4.65
C GLU A 56 10.26 13.19 -5.90
N LYS A 57 10.83 12.39 -6.80
CA LYS A 57 11.45 12.90 -8.04
C LYS A 57 10.46 13.40 -9.08
N GLY A 58 9.23 12.91 -9.03
CA GLY A 58 8.16 13.22 -9.98
C GLY A 58 6.93 13.77 -9.27
N LYS A 59 5.80 13.09 -9.45
CA LYS A 59 4.55 13.36 -8.75
C LYS A 59 4.28 12.26 -7.73
N ILE A 60 3.67 12.61 -6.62
CA ILE A 60 3.26 11.61 -5.63
C ILE A 60 2.24 10.67 -6.24
N CYS A 61 2.30 9.40 -5.86
CA CYS A 61 1.45 8.31 -6.34
C CYS A 61 1.45 8.06 -7.87
N ASP A 62 2.30 8.69 -8.66
CA ASP A 62 2.29 8.66 -10.14
C ASP A 62 2.95 7.42 -10.77
N ALA A 63 3.40 6.47 -9.95
CA ALA A 63 4.05 5.23 -10.44
C ALA A 63 3.17 4.00 -10.17
N THR A 64 3.68 3.03 -9.42
CA THR A 64 2.99 1.79 -9.09
C THR A 64 1.68 2.02 -8.34
N THR A 65 1.61 3.04 -7.49
CA THR A 65 0.44 3.32 -6.65
C THR A 65 -0.80 3.62 -7.49
N GLN A 66 -0.71 4.45 -8.50
CA GLN A 66 -1.86 4.74 -9.38
C GLN A 66 -2.22 3.59 -10.34
N ASN A 67 -1.33 2.63 -10.53
CA ASN A 67 -1.52 1.50 -11.44
C ASN A 67 -1.85 0.19 -10.70
N THR A 68 -2.15 0.26 -9.41
CA THR A 68 -2.58 -0.91 -8.63
C THR A 68 -4.05 -1.25 -8.89
N THR A 69 -4.43 -2.48 -8.59
CA THR A 69 -5.84 -2.91 -8.61
C THR A 69 -6.61 -2.48 -7.35
N ALA A 70 -5.97 -1.75 -6.44
CA ALA A 70 -6.52 -1.27 -5.17
C ALA A 70 -7.16 -2.36 -4.29
N LYS A 71 -6.73 -3.59 -4.42
CA LYS A 71 -7.21 -4.71 -3.59
C LYS A 71 -6.37 -4.82 -2.33
N ILE A 72 -7.00 -4.65 -1.20
CA ILE A 72 -6.41 -4.90 0.12
C ILE A 72 -6.87 -6.29 0.57
N THR A 73 -5.96 -7.24 0.68
CA THR A 73 -6.30 -8.64 0.95
C THR A 73 -5.21 -9.35 1.75
N LEU A 74 -5.61 -10.34 2.56
CA LEU A 74 -4.68 -11.26 3.23
C LEU A 74 -4.10 -12.30 2.27
N SER A 75 -4.77 -12.56 1.15
CA SER A 75 -4.40 -13.64 0.24
C SER A 75 -3.72 -13.10 -1.00
N HIS A 76 -2.43 -13.33 -1.11
CA HIS A 76 -1.61 -12.98 -2.27
C HIS A 76 -1.15 -14.28 -2.97
N GLY A 77 -2.05 -14.93 -3.69
CA GLY A 77 -1.78 -16.22 -4.34
C GLY A 77 -1.39 -17.31 -3.33
N LEU A 78 -0.30 -18.02 -3.58
CA LEU A 78 0.17 -19.13 -2.73
C LEU A 78 1.23 -18.70 -1.70
N ILE A 79 1.23 -17.45 -1.26
CA ILE A 79 2.30 -16.92 -0.39
C ILE A 79 2.43 -17.71 0.93
N TYR A 80 1.32 -18.07 1.57
CA TYR A 80 1.36 -18.84 2.82
C TYR A 80 1.97 -20.24 2.63
N SER A 81 1.62 -20.93 1.54
CA SER A 81 2.22 -22.23 1.20
C SER A 81 3.73 -22.12 0.96
N LYS A 82 4.18 -21.02 0.37
CA LYS A 82 5.62 -20.75 0.17
C LYS A 82 6.31 -20.51 1.50
N ILE A 83 5.77 -19.63 2.35
CA ILE A 83 6.35 -19.31 3.67
C ILE A 83 6.37 -20.57 4.56
N LEU A 84 5.28 -21.34 4.59
CA LEU A 84 5.23 -22.60 5.34
C LEU A 84 6.33 -23.57 4.94
N LYS A 85 6.60 -23.70 3.63
CA LYS A 85 7.64 -24.60 3.11
C LYS A 85 9.04 -24.08 3.36
N SER A 86 9.29 -22.78 3.29
CA SER A 86 10.63 -22.18 3.41
C SER A 86 11.01 -21.83 4.84
N SER A 87 10.06 -21.44 5.68
CA SER A 87 10.33 -20.77 6.95
C SER A 87 9.50 -21.30 8.12
N GLY A 88 8.61 -22.26 7.87
CA GLY A 88 7.82 -22.92 8.91
C GLY A 88 6.54 -22.18 9.33
N VAL A 89 5.83 -22.80 10.26
CA VAL A 89 4.49 -22.38 10.70
C VAL A 89 4.53 -21.05 11.45
N GLU A 90 5.49 -20.86 12.31
CA GLU A 90 5.62 -19.66 13.15
C GLU A 90 5.77 -18.39 12.32
N VAL A 91 6.64 -18.43 11.29
CA VAL A 91 6.84 -17.30 10.38
C VAL A 91 5.59 -17.05 9.53
N ALA A 92 4.92 -18.09 9.07
CA ALA A 92 3.66 -17.97 8.34
C ALA A 92 2.56 -17.33 9.19
N GLN A 93 2.46 -17.71 10.46
CA GLN A 93 1.51 -17.13 11.41
C GLN A 93 1.84 -15.66 11.71
N GLY A 94 3.12 -15.34 11.90
CA GLY A 94 3.59 -13.96 12.09
C GLY A 94 3.24 -13.09 10.88
N TYR A 95 3.51 -13.58 9.68
CA TYR A 95 3.15 -12.89 8.44
C TYR A 95 1.63 -12.63 8.32
N TYR A 96 0.80 -13.64 8.64
CA TYR A 96 -0.66 -13.49 8.67
C TYR A 96 -1.10 -12.40 9.65
N ASN A 97 -0.59 -12.45 10.89
CA ASN A 97 -0.99 -11.52 11.96
C ASN A 97 -0.64 -10.07 11.61
N VAL A 98 0.54 -9.83 11.04
CA VAL A 98 0.96 -8.48 10.60
C VAL A 98 0.07 -7.96 9.48
N ASN A 99 -0.22 -8.77 8.47
CA ASN A 99 -1.09 -8.37 7.37
C ASN A 99 -2.53 -8.13 7.82
N LYS A 100 -3.04 -8.94 8.76
CA LYS A 100 -4.36 -8.74 9.35
C LYS A 100 -4.45 -7.38 10.05
N LYS A 101 -3.48 -7.05 10.90
CA LYS A 101 -3.41 -5.73 11.56
C LYS A 101 -3.31 -4.58 10.57
N ALA A 102 -2.53 -4.74 9.50
CA ALA A 102 -2.42 -3.74 8.46
C ALA A 102 -3.75 -3.47 7.76
N ILE A 103 -4.54 -4.51 7.48
CA ILE A 103 -5.88 -4.37 6.89
C ILE A 103 -6.81 -3.64 7.86
N GLU A 104 -6.81 -3.98 9.14
CA GLU A 104 -7.61 -3.30 10.16
C GLU A 104 -7.27 -1.80 10.23
N GLN A 105 -5.99 -1.45 10.14
CA GLN A 105 -5.54 -0.05 10.08
C GLN A 105 -6.01 0.66 8.80
N TYR A 106 -5.98 -0.01 7.64
CA TYR A 106 -6.53 0.56 6.41
C TYR A 106 -8.02 0.85 6.53
N PHE A 107 -8.81 -0.03 7.14
CA PHE A 107 -10.22 0.21 7.40
C PHE A 107 -10.42 1.45 8.26
N SER A 108 -9.68 1.55 9.36
CA SER A 108 -9.76 2.72 10.23
C SER A 108 -9.39 4.03 9.52
N LEU A 109 -8.36 4.00 8.67
CA LEU A 109 -7.97 5.17 7.86
C LEU A 109 -9.05 5.57 6.84
N CYS A 110 -9.82 4.61 6.32
CA CYS A 110 -10.87 4.88 5.33
C CYS A 110 -12.19 5.34 5.94
N GLU A 111 -12.42 5.12 7.24
CA GLU A 111 -13.66 5.52 7.93
C GLU A 111 -13.88 7.04 7.89
N ASP A 112 -12.80 7.83 7.98
CA ASP A 112 -12.83 9.28 8.01
C ASP A 112 -12.58 9.94 6.64
N ILE A 113 -12.41 9.14 5.58
CA ILE A 113 -12.10 9.63 4.23
C ILE A 113 -13.28 9.32 3.31
N ASP A 114 -13.75 10.33 2.58
CA ASP A 114 -14.74 10.15 1.50
C ASP A 114 -14.07 9.40 0.33
N CYS A 115 -14.10 8.08 0.42
CA CYS A 115 -13.58 7.17 -0.60
C CYS A 115 -14.56 6.00 -0.78
N ASP A 116 -14.70 5.53 -2.02
CA ASP A 116 -15.54 4.37 -2.38
C ASP A 116 -14.96 3.06 -1.82
N PHE A 117 -14.88 2.96 -0.49
CA PHE A 117 -14.38 1.79 0.20
C PHE A 117 -15.47 0.72 0.31
N SER A 118 -15.19 -0.49 -0.19
CA SER A 118 -16.11 -1.63 -0.11
C SER A 118 -15.41 -2.84 0.49
N GLY A 119 -15.84 -3.24 1.68
CA GLY A 119 -15.42 -4.50 2.30
C GLY A 119 -16.13 -5.70 1.65
N LYS A 120 -15.40 -6.56 0.94
CA LYS A 120 -15.93 -7.80 0.36
C LYS A 120 -15.10 -8.99 0.82
N ILE A 121 -15.78 -10.11 1.12
CA ILE A 121 -15.11 -11.37 1.41
C ILE A 121 -14.66 -11.99 0.10
N ILE A 122 -13.35 -12.27 -0.04
CA ILE A 122 -12.79 -13.02 -1.16
C ILE A 122 -12.68 -14.49 -0.75
N LEU A 123 -13.48 -15.35 -1.38
CA LEU A 123 -13.40 -16.79 -1.20
C LEU A 123 -12.40 -17.40 -2.20
N PHE A 124 -11.38 -18.10 -1.68
CA PHE A 124 -10.51 -18.94 -2.50
C PHE A 124 -11.04 -20.37 -2.51
N ILE A 125 -11.47 -20.83 -3.67
CA ILE A 125 -11.85 -22.23 -3.88
C ILE A 125 -10.61 -22.99 -4.33
N ARG A 126 -10.14 -23.94 -3.51
CA ARG A 126 -9.10 -24.89 -3.91
C ARG A 126 -9.79 -26.05 -4.64
N LEU A 127 -9.59 -26.14 -5.94
CA LEU A 127 -9.93 -27.36 -6.69
C LEU A 127 -8.83 -28.39 -6.43
N THR A 128 -9.13 -29.44 -5.70
CA THR A 128 -8.28 -30.63 -5.60
C THR A 128 -8.63 -31.51 -6.79
N VAL A 129 -7.77 -31.54 -7.80
CA VAL A 129 -7.87 -32.54 -8.86
C VAL A 129 -7.38 -33.85 -8.25
N GLY A 130 -8.27 -34.78 -8.01
CA GLY A 130 -7.92 -36.14 -7.60
C GLY A 130 -7.14 -36.77 -8.74
N THR A 131 -5.89 -37.12 -8.50
CA THR A 131 -5.16 -38.07 -9.34
C THR A 131 -5.63 -39.45 -8.95
N ASN A 132 -6.37 -40.09 -9.85
CA ASN A 132 -6.60 -41.54 -9.84
C ASN A 132 -5.29 -42.27 -10.10
#